data_16de50d1169929405bed1125727a6f2c
#
_entry.id   16de50d1169929405bed1125727a6f2c
#
_cell.length_a   1.000
_cell.length_b   1.000
_cell.length_c   1.000
_cell.angle_alpha   90.00
_cell.angle_beta   90.00
_cell.angle_gamma   90.00
#
_symmetry.space_group_name_H-M   'P 1'
#
loop_
_entity.id
_entity.type
_entity.pdbx_description
1 polymer ?
#
loop_
_entity_poly.entity_id
_entity_poly.type
_entity_poly.pdbx_seq_one_letter_code
_entity_poly.pdbx_strand_id
1 'polypeptide(L)'
;MLDEYTTILNGAEAELIEKKSRFIATVRPVKDENEAKAFIAEMRKKYWDATHNVFAYQIGERNEIQRSSDDGEPQGTAGKPVLDVLMGGDIKNTAVVVTRYFGGTLLGTGGLVRAYGRSAKLGIEEAGIAKVRHYNCLLYT
;
A
#
# COMPACT_ATOMS: atom_id res chain seq x y z
N MET A 1 -18.02 -17.71 3.35
CA MET A 1 -17.85 -17.00 2.08
C MET A 1 -18.53 -15.64 2.17
N LEU A 2 -17.87 -14.62 1.70
CA LEU A 2 -18.45 -13.28 1.68
C LEU A 2 -19.28 -13.10 0.40
N ASP A 3 -20.46 -12.49 0.53
CA ASP A 3 -21.27 -12.13 -0.63
C ASP A 3 -20.67 -10.96 -1.40
N GLU A 4 -19.97 -10.10 -0.68
CA GLU A 4 -19.21 -9.01 -1.29
C GLU A 4 -17.97 -8.71 -0.47
N TYR A 5 -17.00 -8.07 -1.08
CA TYR A 5 -15.78 -7.63 -0.42
C TYR A 5 -15.30 -6.30 -0.97
N THR A 6 -14.47 -5.62 -0.18
CA THR A 6 -13.91 -4.31 -0.55
C THR A 6 -12.54 -4.47 -1.16
N THR A 7 -12.30 -3.79 -2.26
CA THR A 7 -11.00 -3.75 -2.93
C THR A 7 -10.81 -2.36 -3.56
N ILE A 8 -9.77 -2.19 -4.36
CA ILE A 8 -9.58 -0.97 -5.14
C ILE A 8 -10.01 -1.20 -6.58
N LEU A 9 -10.45 -0.13 -7.23
CA LEU A 9 -10.97 -0.19 -8.59
C LEU A 9 -9.85 -0.32 -9.62
N ASN A 10 -8.82 0.50 -9.49
CA ASN A 10 -7.71 0.58 -10.44
C ASN A 10 -6.40 0.79 -9.70
N GLY A 11 -5.28 0.64 -10.43
CA GLY A 11 -4.00 1.08 -9.92
C GLY A 11 -3.93 2.60 -9.89
N ALA A 12 -3.15 3.15 -8.96
CA ALA A 12 -2.99 4.59 -8.83
C ALA A 12 -1.69 4.94 -8.13
N GLU A 13 -1.34 6.22 -8.18
CA GLU A 13 -0.15 6.74 -7.52
C GLU A 13 -0.50 8.08 -6.88
N ALA A 14 0.04 8.34 -5.69
CA ALA A 14 -0.13 9.61 -4.99
C ALA A 14 1.18 9.99 -4.33
N GLU A 15 1.41 11.29 -4.16
CA GLU A 15 2.64 11.81 -3.59
C GLU A 15 2.35 12.65 -2.35
N LEU A 16 3.20 12.49 -1.33
CA LEU A 16 3.17 13.28 -0.10
C LEU A 16 4.57 13.79 0.18
N ILE A 17 4.69 15.08 0.48
CA ILE A 17 5.94 15.69 0.94
C ILE A 17 5.80 15.94 2.45
N GLU A 18 6.76 15.42 3.23
CA GLU A 18 6.76 15.61 4.66
C GLU A 18 8.20 15.85 5.12
N LYS A 19 8.44 17.00 5.76
CA LYS A 19 9.79 17.41 6.22
C LYS A 19 10.86 17.19 5.14
N LYS A 20 10.56 17.63 3.92
CA LYS A 20 11.43 17.52 2.73
C LYS A 20 11.59 16.09 2.19
N SER A 21 11.13 15.06 2.89
CA SER A 21 11.09 13.71 2.32
C SER A 21 9.92 13.59 1.36
N ARG A 22 10.17 12.87 0.27
CA ARG A 22 9.16 12.62 -0.76
C ARG A 22 8.67 11.18 -0.63
N PHE A 23 7.37 11.02 -0.48
CA PHE A 23 6.73 9.70 -0.36
C PHE A 23 5.82 9.49 -1.57
N ILE A 24 6.05 8.42 -2.31
CA ILE A 24 5.24 8.08 -3.48
C ILE A 24 4.56 6.76 -3.19
N ALA A 25 3.24 6.79 -3.04
CA ALA A 25 2.46 5.58 -2.82
C ALA A 25 1.94 5.09 -4.17
N THR A 26 2.31 3.88 -4.54
CA THR A 26 1.80 3.21 -5.74
C THR A 26 0.94 2.04 -5.27
N VAL A 27 -0.30 2.01 -5.72
CA VAL A 27 -1.30 1.02 -5.30
C VAL A 27 -1.73 0.22 -6.52
N ARG A 28 -1.85 -1.09 -6.36
CA ARG A 28 -2.24 -1.97 -7.47
C ARG A 28 -3.14 -3.09 -6.99
N PRO A 29 -4.24 -3.38 -7.73
CA PRO A 29 -5.03 -4.58 -7.44
C PRO A 29 -4.21 -5.82 -7.82
N VAL A 30 -4.20 -6.81 -6.94
CA VAL A 30 -3.48 -8.08 -7.15
C VAL A 30 -4.42 -9.22 -6.75
N LYS A 31 -4.39 -10.32 -7.50
CA LYS A 31 -5.28 -11.45 -7.21
C LYS A 31 -4.61 -12.53 -6.37
N ASP A 32 -3.27 -12.56 -6.34
CA ASP A 32 -2.52 -13.55 -5.58
C ASP A 32 -1.17 -12.97 -5.15
N GLU A 33 -0.45 -13.75 -4.33
CA GLU A 33 0.84 -13.30 -3.80
C GLU A 33 1.91 -13.19 -4.89
N ASN A 34 1.83 -13.99 -5.93
CA ASN A 34 2.79 -13.90 -7.04
C ASN A 34 2.66 -12.56 -7.77
N GLU A 35 1.44 -12.09 -7.99
CA GLU A 35 1.20 -10.77 -8.58
C GLU A 35 1.72 -9.65 -7.66
N ALA A 36 1.51 -9.78 -6.35
CA ALA A 36 2.01 -8.81 -5.39
C ALA A 36 3.53 -8.73 -5.43
N LYS A 37 4.22 -9.87 -5.45
CA LYS A 37 5.68 -9.91 -5.51
C LYS A 37 6.23 -9.35 -6.81
N ALA A 38 5.56 -9.62 -7.93
CA ALA A 38 5.94 -9.08 -9.23
C ALA A 38 5.81 -7.55 -9.24
N PHE A 39 4.73 -7.04 -8.68
CA PHE A 39 4.52 -5.60 -8.54
C PHE A 39 5.61 -4.94 -7.70
N ILE A 40 5.94 -5.53 -6.54
CA ILE A 40 6.99 -5.01 -5.66
C ILE A 40 8.34 -4.98 -6.41
N ALA A 41 8.66 -6.04 -7.14
CA ALA A 41 9.91 -6.10 -7.93
C ALA A 41 9.92 -5.02 -9.02
N GLU A 42 8.80 -4.78 -9.67
CA GLU A 42 8.65 -3.71 -10.67
C GLU A 42 8.90 -2.34 -10.04
N MET A 43 8.37 -2.08 -8.86
CA MET A 43 8.55 -0.81 -8.16
C MET A 43 9.99 -0.63 -7.67
N ARG A 44 10.64 -1.69 -7.18
CA ARG A 44 12.05 -1.64 -6.80
C ARG A 44 12.94 -1.30 -7.98
N LYS A 45 12.60 -1.79 -9.16
CA LYS A 45 13.34 -1.49 -10.39
C LYS A 45 13.08 -0.06 -10.84
N LYS A 46 11.82 0.39 -10.83
CA LYS A 46 11.44 1.74 -11.23
C LYS A 46 12.07 2.80 -10.34
N TYR A 47 12.05 2.57 -9.03
CA TYR A 47 12.57 3.50 -8.02
C TYR A 47 13.83 2.94 -7.36
N TRP A 48 14.75 2.43 -8.18
CA TRP A 48 15.97 1.79 -7.69
C TRP A 48 16.87 2.72 -6.87
N ASP A 49 16.78 4.03 -7.10
CA ASP A 49 17.59 5.06 -6.42
C ASP A 49 16.90 5.61 -5.16
N ALA A 50 15.73 5.09 -4.81
CA ALA A 50 15.04 5.55 -3.61
C ALA A 50 15.76 5.10 -2.34
N THR A 51 15.55 5.84 -1.27
CA THR A 51 16.09 5.48 0.04
C THR A 51 15.44 4.21 0.56
N HIS A 52 14.11 4.10 0.43
CA HIS A 52 13.35 2.92 0.85
C HIS A 52 12.19 2.68 -0.12
N ASN A 53 11.87 1.41 -0.37
CA ASN A 53 10.66 0.98 -1.06
C ASN A 53 9.88 0.07 -0.11
N VAL A 54 9.09 0.67 0.75
CA VAL A 54 8.28 -0.01 1.76
C VAL A 54 7.06 -0.61 1.09
N PHE A 55 6.63 -1.80 1.52
CA PHE A 55 5.45 -2.40 0.92
C PHE A 55 4.55 -3.09 1.95
N ALA A 56 3.30 -3.27 1.56
CA ALA A 56 2.35 -4.12 2.25
C ALA A 56 1.33 -4.64 1.24
N TYR A 57 0.80 -5.83 1.51
CA TYR A 57 -0.31 -6.35 0.72
C TYR A 57 -1.22 -7.22 1.58
N GLN A 58 -2.47 -7.25 1.19
CA GLN A 58 -3.50 -8.04 1.84
C GLN A 58 -4.32 -8.74 0.76
N ILE A 59 -4.38 -10.06 0.83
CA ILE A 59 -4.95 -10.91 -0.23
C ILE A 59 -5.84 -11.99 0.40
N GLY A 60 -6.93 -12.30 -0.31
CA GLY A 60 -7.85 -13.35 0.08
C GLY A 60 -9.11 -12.81 0.75
N GLU A 61 -10.22 -13.51 0.58
CA GLU A 61 -11.52 -13.10 1.14
C GLU A 61 -11.51 -12.99 2.67
N ARG A 62 -10.67 -13.79 3.31
CA ARG A 62 -10.51 -13.80 4.78
C ARG A 62 -9.19 -13.19 5.20
N ASN A 63 -8.55 -12.44 4.31
CA ASN A 63 -7.26 -11.80 4.57
C ASN A 63 -6.20 -12.84 4.96
N GLU A 64 -6.21 -14.00 4.28
CA GLU A 64 -5.32 -15.13 4.59
C GLU A 64 -3.85 -14.75 4.44
N ILE A 65 -3.56 -13.80 3.55
CA ILE A 65 -2.19 -13.37 3.27
C ILE A 65 -2.08 -11.89 3.61
N GLN A 66 -1.26 -11.59 4.61
CA GLN A 66 -0.94 -10.23 5.03
C GLN A 66 0.58 -10.16 5.19
N ARG A 67 1.23 -9.30 4.42
CA ARG A 67 2.69 -9.15 4.45
C ARG A 67 3.06 -7.68 4.41
N SER A 68 4.18 -7.35 5.02
CA SER A 68 4.72 -5.99 4.96
C SER A 68 6.23 -6.03 5.14
N SER A 69 6.90 -4.94 4.73
CA SER A 69 8.33 -4.76 4.89
C SER A 69 8.64 -3.30 5.15
N ASP A 70 9.51 -3.05 6.11
CA ASP A 70 10.01 -1.71 6.40
C ASP A 70 11.10 -1.26 5.41
N ASP A 71 11.66 -2.19 4.66
CA ASP A 71 12.72 -1.95 3.68
C ASP A 71 13.82 -1.02 4.20
N GLY A 72 14.34 -1.30 5.38
CA GLY A 72 15.42 -0.55 5.98
C GLY A 72 15.00 0.62 6.87
N GLU A 73 13.74 0.98 6.92
CA GLU A 73 13.25 1.94 7.91
C GLU A 73 13.27 1.28 9.29
N PRO A 74 13.25 2.05 10.40
CA PRO A 74 13.22 1.45 11.73
C PRO A 74 12.03 0.49 11.89
N GLN A 75 12.25 -0.61 12.58
CA GLN A 75 11.25 -1.68 12.72
C GLN A 75 9.89 -1.16 13.17
N GLY A 76 8.84 -1.52 12.41
CA GLY A 76 7.47 -1.19 12.74
C GLY A 76 7.03 0.22 12.38
N THR A 77 7.91 1.04 11.77
CA THR A 77 7.60 2.45 11.48
C THR A 77 7.06 2.69 10.07
N ALA A 78 7.14 1.72 9.20
CA ALA A 78 6.83 1.93 7.77
C ALA A 78 5.87 0.88 7.20
N GLY A 79 6.29 -0.38 7.12
CA GLY A 79 5.49 -1.44 6.52
C GLY A 79 4.20 -1.69 7.26
N LYS A 80 4.25 -1.76 8.59
CA LYS A 80 3.07 -2.00 9.40
C LYS A 80 2.03 -0.88 9.28
N PRO A 81 2.38 0.40 9.35
CA PRO A 81 1.42 1.48 9.10
C PRO A 81 0.72 1.38 7.75
N VAL A 82 1.44 0.96 6.70
CA VAL A 82 0.84 0.76 5.38
C VAL A 82 -0.14 -0.41 5.42
N LEU A 83 0.26 -1.54 6.01
CA LEU A 83 -0.62 -2.70 6.16
C LEU A 83 -1.85 -2.35 7.00
N ASP A 84 -1.68 -1.56 8.07
CA ASP A 84 -2.79 -1.15 8.94
C ASP A 84 -3.86 -0.38 8.17
N VAL A 85 -3.48 0.39 7.15
CA VAL A 85 -4.46 1.10 6.31
C VAL A 85 -5.31 0.08 5.53
N LEU A 86 -4.69 -0.95 4.97
CA LEU A 86 -5.41 -2.02 4.27
C LEU A 86 -6.33 -2.79 5.23
N MET A 87 -5.81 -3.13 6.40
CA MET A 87 -6.57 -3.87 7.42
C MET A 87 -7.74 -3.04 7.96
N GLY A 88 -7.49 -1.77 8.26
CA GLY A 88 -8.51 -0.87 8.80
C GLY A 88 -9.69 -0.65 7.87
N GLY A 89 -9.43 -0.61 6.56
CA GLY A 89 -10.48 -0.50 5.54
C GLY A 89 -10.99 -1.84 5.04
N ASP A 90 -10.44 -2.94 5.57
CA ASP A 90 -10.73 -4.30 5.10
C ASP A 90 -10.58 -4.42 3.57
N ILE A 91 -9.53 -3.80 3.04
CA ILE A 91 -9.30 -3.71 1.60
C ILE A 91 -8.51 -4.93 1.14
N LYS A 92 -9.14 -5.78 0.34
CA LYS A 92 -8.59 -7.07 -0.07
C LYS A 92 -8.00 -7.00 -1.47
N ASN A 93 -7.11 -7.94 -1.76
CA ASN A 93 -6.51 -8.13 -3.08
C ASN A 93 -5.85 -6.85 -3.59
N THR A 94 -5.06 -6.24 -2.70
CA THR A 94 -4.42 -4.95 -2.94
C THR A 94 -2.99 -4.97 -2.42
N ALA A 95 -2.08 -4.43 -3.21
CA ALA A 95 -0.69 -4.22 -2.83
C ALA A 95 -0.36 -2.73 -2.90
N VAL A 96 0.43 -2.28 -1.94
CA VAL A 96 0.88 -0.88 -1.85
C VAL A 96 2.38 -0.86 -1.69
N VAL A 97 3.06 -0.04 -2.49
CA VAL A 97 4.48 0.27 -2.30
C VAL A 97 4.57 1.76 -2.01
N VAL A 98 5.18 2.11 -0.89
CA VAL A 98 5.47 3.52 -0.57
C VAL A 98 6.97 3.73 -0.72
N THR A 99 7.33 4.48 -1.73
CA THR A 99 8.72 4.81 -2.08
C THR A 99 9.08 6.13 -1.38
N ARG A 100 10.20 6.13 -0.66
CA ARG A 100 10.65 7.34 0.03
C ARG A 100 12.02 7.79 -0.46
N TYR A 101 12.11 9.09 -0.75
CA TYR A 101 13.37 9.79 -0.98
C TYR A 101 13.62 10.69 0.24
N PHE A 102 14.66 10.37 1.00
CA PHE A 102 15.01 11.15 2.19
C PHE A 102 15.39 12.59 1.82
N GLY A 103 14.84 13.55 2.54
CA GLY A 103 15.05 14.97 2.27
C GLY A 103 16.04 15.68 3.18
N GLY A 104 16.80 14.94 3.99
CA GLY A 104 17.81 15.51 4.87
C GLY A 104 17.30 15.89 6.26
N THR A 105 15.99 15.78 6.51
CA THR A 105 15.39 16.09 7.81
C THR A 105 14.76 14.83 8.38
N LEU A 106 15.12 14.46 9.60
CA LEU A 106 14.57 13.28 10.26
C LEU A 106 13.11 13.52 10.68
N LEU A 107 12.27 12.51 10.46
CA LEU A 107 10.85 12.57 10.86
C LEU A 107 10.63 12.08 12.29
N GLY A 108 11.53 11.23 12.79
CA GLY A 108 11.32 10.49 14.02
C GLY A 108 10.37 9.31 13.82
N THR A 109 10.30 8.40 14.78
CA THR A 109 9.49 7.19 14.65
C THR A 109 8.00 7.50 14.49
N GLY A 110 7.45 8.41 15.29
CA GLY A 110 6.05 8.83 15.17
C GLY A 110 5.76 9.52 13.85
N GLY A 111 6.68 10.35 13.37
CA GLY A 111 6.54 11.02 12.08
C GLY A 111 6.55 10.04 10.92
N LEU A 112 7.41 9.01 10.97
CA LEU A 112 7.45 7.95 9.96
C LEU A 112 6.14 7.19 9.89
N VAL A 113 5.64 6.75 11.06
CA VAL A 113 4.36 6.02 11.14
C VAL A 113 3.25 6.83 10.47
N ARG A 114 3.14 8.10 10.79
CA ARG A 114 2.11 8.98 10.24
C ARG A 114 2.29 9.19 8.74
N ALA A 115 3.52 9.43 8.29
CA ALA A 115 3.80 9.71 6.88
C ALA A 115 3.50 8.49 5.99
N TYR A 116 3.94 7.30 6.41
CA TYR A 116 3.66 6.08 5.65
C TYR A 116 2.17 5.76 5.62
N GLY A 117 1.49 5.88 6.75
CA GLY A 117 0.04 5.66 6.81
C GLY A 117 -0.73 6.63 5.94
N ARG A 118 -0.40 7.92 6.00
CA ARG A 118 -1.04 8.95 5.18
C ARG A 118 -0.79 8.73 3.69
N SER A 119 0.44 8.37 3.33
CA SER A 119 0.80 8.11 1.94
C SER A 119 -0.01 6.95 1.37
N ALA A 120 -0.10 5.85 2.11
CA ALA A 120 -0.89 4.69 1.70
C ALA A 120 -2.37 5.07 1.52
N LYS A 121 -2.91 5.84 2.45
CA LYS A 121 -4.30 6.29 2.41
C LYS A 121 -4.58 7.14 1.19
N LEU A 122 -3.68 8.08 0.87
CA LEU A 122 -3.81 8.92 -0.32
C LEU A 122 -3.78 8.08 -1.60
N GLY A 123 -2.89 7.09 -1.68
CA GLY A 123 -2.82 6.20 -2.83
C GLY A 123 -4.09 5.40 -3.02
N ILE A 124 -4.65 4.89 -1.94
CA ILE A 124 -5.91 4.12 -1.98
C ILE A 124 -7.08 5.01 -2.38
N GLU A 125 -7.15 6.23 -1.85
CA GLU A 125 -8.18 7.20 -2.24
C GLU A 125 -8.11 7.51 -3.74
N GLU A 126 -6.91 7.68 -4.26
CA GLU A 126 -6.68 7.94 -5.69
C GLU A 126 -7.10 6.74 -6.54
N ALA A 127 -6.87 5.53 -6.06
CA ALA A 127 -7.26 4.30 -6.76
C ALA A 127 -8.78 4.09 -6.79
N GLY A 128 -9.48 4.61 -5.79
CA GLY A 128 -10.92 4.42 -5.64
C GLY A 128 -11.25 3.08 -4.98
N ILE A 129 -12.10 3.13 -3.97
CA ILE A 129 -12.55 1.94 -3.25
C ILE A 129 -13.78 1.39 -3.96
N ALA A 130 -13.81 0.07 -4.16
CA ALA A 130 -14.90 -0.61 -4.83
C ALA A 130 -15.36 -1.82 -4.02
N LYS A 131 -16.64 -2.18 -4.18
CA LYS A 131 -17.18 -3.42 -3.64
C LYS A 131 -17.45 -4.39 -4.77
N VAL A 132 -17.01 -5.64 -4.60
CA VAL A 132 -17.17 -6.69 -5.57
C VAL A 132 -18.18 -7.71 -5.04
N ARG A 133 -19.20 -8.02 -5.85
CA ARG A 133 -20.16 -9.06 -5.53
C ARG A 133 -19.78 -10.35 -6.21
N HIS A 134 -19.87 -11.43 -5.47
CA HIS A 134 -19.48 -12.76 -5.96
C HIS A 134 -20.25 -13.24 -7.19
N TYR A 135 -21.56 -13.04 -7.19
CA TYR A 135 -22.41 -13.71 -8.15
C TYR A 135 -22.32 -13.20 -9.56
N ASN A 136 -22.17 -11.92 -9.71
CA ASN A 136 -22.30 -11.30 -11.02
C ASN A 136 -21.14 -10.39 -11.38
N CYS A 137 -20.08 -10.44 -10.58
CA CYS A 137 -18.88 -9.63 -10.78
C CYS A 137 -19.18 -8.14 -10.96
N LEU A 138 -20.28 -7.68 -10.36
CA LEU A 138 -20.69 -6.29 -10.46
C LEU A 138 -19.82 -5.44 -9.53
N LEU A 139 -19.22 -4.39 -10.10
CA LEU A 139 -18.40 -3.45 -9.34
C LEU A 139 -19.14 -2.15 -9.13
N TYR A 140 -19.06 -1.59 -7.90
CA TYR A 140 -19.52 -0.24 -7.62
C TYR A 140 -18.74 0.33 -6.43
N THR A 141 -18.67 1.63 -6.37
CA THR A 141 -17.94 2.34 -5.33
C THR A 141 -18.86 2.96 -4.31
#